data_14047c8e2613d14810736bf69ba193e9
#
_entry.id   14047c8e2613d14810736bf69ba193e9
#
_cell.length_a   1.000
_cell.length_b   1.000
_cell.length_c   1.000
_cell.angle_alpha   90.00
_cell.angle_beta   90.00
_cell.angle_gamma   90.00
#
_symmetry.space_group_name_H-M   'P 1'
#
loop_
_entity.id
_entity.type
_entity.pdbx_description
1 polymer ?
#
loop_
_entity_poly.entity_id
_entity_poly.type
_entity_poly.pdbx_seq_one_letter_code
_entity_poly.pdbx_strand_id
1 'polypeptide(L)'
;EQAAELMRPPTPKQGKRVFLERVPFIWKNLNFTWKSTVRNLVRYKKRFFMTVFGIGGCMGMMLFGFGLKDSISAIVPLQYEQIQLYDGDVILKEDVTEEERIEVQKELDTDKKVSVTAENLLKNIEISSGESSQEVYLDVPKDVEAFKKFVVTRDRKTKEIYSLDDKGAILTEKAAKLLGVSVGDNLTINTDDGEKTVLISAICENYMGHYLYMTSEVYEKTFGEAPAYNSIYYRTQDRTTEEAKDVGENIMKCDGTLSISYTTSLKKQVDHMLESLDIVIVVLIISAGMLAFVVLYNLNNINITERKRELATLKVLGFYDKEVSSYVYRENILLTLIGALAGLLIGKILHRFIVETVEIDSVMFGRNIDPPSFLYAFLLTVAFSLFVNGVMYF
;
A
#
# COMPACT_ATOMS: atom_id res chain seq x y z
N GLU A 1 50.69 -0.10 -35.07
CA GLU A 1 50.90 0.07 -33.61
C GLU A 1 51.89 -0.98 -33.13
N GLN A 2 52.97 -0.54 -32.51
CA GLN A 2 54.00 -1.46 -32.02
C GLN A 2 53.46 -2.26 -30.84
N ALA A 3 53.64 -3.59 -30.83
CA ALA A 3 53.23 -4.49 -29.75
C ALA A 3 53.62 -4.00 -28.36
N ALA A 4 54.70 -3.24 -28.25
CA ALA A 4 55.19 -2.61 -27.02
C ALA A 4 54.26 -1.48 -26.48
N GLU A 5 53.46 -0.81 -27.33
CA GLU A 5 52.51 0.20 -26.90
C GLU A 5 51.21 -0.43 -26.34
N LEU A 6 50.78 -1.58 -26.90
CA LEU A 6 49.63 -2.36 -26.38
C LEU A 6 49.92 -2.99 -25.02
N MET A 7 51.21 -3.22 -24.70
CA MET A 7 51.60 -3.79 -23.39
C MET A 7 51.87 -2.73 -22.30
N ARG A 8 51.88 -1.43 -22.63
CA ARG A 8 52.01 -0.36 -21.64
C ARG A 8 50.69 -0.18 -20.90
N PRO A 9 50.69 -0.23 -19.57
CA PRO A 9 49.51 0.07 -18.81
C PRO A 9 49.03 1.52 -19.14
N PRO A 10 47.76 1.74 -19.38
CA PRO A 10 47.23 3.08 -19.67
C PRO A 10 47.59 4.03 -18.53
N THR A 11 48.06 5.24 -18.89
CA THR A 11 48.43 6.27 -17.92
C THR A 11 47.29 6.53 -16.94
N PRO A 12 47.58 6.64 -15.64
CA PRO A 12 46.56 6.89 -14.64
C PRO A 12 45.78 8.17 -14.99
N LYS A 13 44.45 8.07 -15.13
CA LYS A 13 43.59 9.23 -15.39
C LYS A 13 43.73 10.22 -14.24
N GLN A 14 44.09 11.48 -14.57
CA GLN A 14 44.12 12.55 -13.57
C GLN A 14 42.76 12.69 -12.87
N GLY A 15 42.76 12.66 -11.53
CA GLY A 15 41.54 12.76 -10.72
C GLY A 15 40.88 14.12 -10.87
N LYS A 16 39.65 14.14 -11.34
CA LYS A 16 38.79 15.35 -11.30
C LYS A 16 38.36 15.61 -9.86
N ARG A 17 38.18 16.89 -9.50
CA ARG A 17 37.63 17.27 -8.17
C ARG A 17 36.27 16.58 -7.93
N VAL A 18 36.09 16.04 -6.76
CA VAL A 18 34.89 15.31 -6.34
C VAL A 18 33.84 16.32 -5.85
N PHE A 19 32.55 16.04 -6.09
CA PHE A 19 31.46 16.91 -5.64
C PHE A 19 31.50 17.18 -4.12
N LEU A 20 31.85 16.17 -3.30
CA LEU A 20 32.02 16.33 -1.85
C LEU A 20 33.13 17.33 -1.46
N GLU A 21 34.12 17.58 -2.32
CA GLU A 21 35.14 18.61 -2.09
C GLU A 21 34.56 20.02 -2.10
N ARG A 22 33.38 20.20 -2.71
CA ARG A 22 32.67 21.49 -2.73
C ARG A 22 31.90 21.76 -1.42
N VAL A 23 31.76 20.75 -0.55
CA VAL A 23 31.10 20.88 0.76
C VAL A 23 32.20 20.90 1.85
N PRO A 24 32.74 22.07 2.19
CA PRO A 24 33.93 22.16 3.06
C PRO A 24 33.68 21.67 4.49
N PHE A 25 32.45 21.74 4.98
CA PHE A 25 32.08 21.27 6.32
C PHE A 25 32.26 19.75 6.49
N ILE A 26 31.86 18.97 5.50
CA ILE A 26 32.03 17.51 5.52
C ILE A 26 33.47 17.13 5.17
N TRP A 27 34.03 17.76 4.14
CA TRP A 27 35.35 17.42 3.64
C TRP A 27 36.50 17.68 4.62
N LYS A 28 36.43 18.77 5.40
CA LYS A 28 37.46 19.09 6.41
C LYS A 28 37.53 18.06 7.53
N ASN A 29 36.39 17.51 7.94
CA ASN A 29 36.30 16.56 9.06
C ASN A 29 36.64 15.11 8.67
N LEU A 30 36.82 14.80 7.37
CA LEU A 30 37.20 13.47 6.91
C LEU A 30 38.69 13.24 7.04
N ASN A 31 39.08 12.08 7.60
CA ASN A 31 40.47 11.62 7.63
C ASN A 31 40.96 11.32 6.19
N PHE A 32 42.29 11.29 6.02
CA PHE A 32 42.96 11.03 4.73
C PHE A 32 42.41 9.76 4.05
N THR A 33 42.22 8.69 4.82
CA THR A 33 41.72 7.41 4.33
C THR A 33 40.32 7.52 3.72
N TRP A 34 39.41 8.24 4.38
CA TRP A 34 38.05 8.49 3.86
C TRP A 34 38.04 9.37 2.62
N LYS A 35 38.90 10.40 2.60
CA LYS A 35 39.09 11.26 1.41
C LYS A 35 39.57 10.45 0.19
N SER A 36 40.51 9.52 0.42
CA SER A 36 41.00 8.61 -0.62
C SER A 36 39.95 7.65 -1.13
N THR A 37 39.14 7.06 -0.22
CA THR A 37 38.04 6.16 -0.57
C THR A 37 36.99 6.87 -1.45
N VAL A 38 36.56 8.09 -1.06
CA VAL A 38 35.59 8.87 -1.85
C VAL A 38 36.14 9.25 -3.23
N ARG A 39 37.42 9.63 -3.33
CA ARG A 39 38.05 9.92 -4.62
C ARG A 39 38.10 8.69 -5.52
N ASN A 40 38.39 7.51 -4.96
CA ASN A 40 38.41 6.25 -5.71
C ASN A 40 37.00 5.87 -6.23
N LEU A 41 35.95 6.01 -5.40
CA LEU A 41 34.58 5.74 -5.82
C LEU A 41 34.18 6.57 -7.04
N VAL A 42 34.51 7.85 -7.05
CA VAL A 42 34.19 8.75 -8.17
C VAL A 42 35.08 8.50 -9.40
N ARG A 43 36.31 7.99 -9.20
CA ARG A 43 37.21 7.64 -10.29
C ARG A 43 36.67 6.48 -11.14
N TYR A 44 36.09 5.47 -10.53
CA TYR A 44 35.55 4.27 -11.18
C TYR A 44 34.03 4.31 -11.32
N LYS A 45 33.50 5.30 -12.02
CA LYS A 45 32.05 5.58 -12.13
C LYS A 45 31.23 4.36 -12.58
N LYS A 46 31.66 3.60 -13.58
CA LYS A 46 30.93 2.42 -14.06
C LYS A 46 30.71 1.42 -12.94
N ARG A 47 31.77 1.13 -12.16
CA ARG A 47 31.72 0.22 -11.02
C ARG A 47 30.82 0.77 -9.92
N PHE A 48 30.96 2.06 -9.59
CA PHE A 48 30.13 2.75 -8.60
C PHE A 48 28.65 2.57 -8.93
N PHE A 49 28.24 2.92 -10.14
CA PHE A 49 26.84 2.80 -10.54
C PHE A 49 26.37 1.34 -10.57
N MET A 50 27.18 0.41 -11.12
CA MET A 50 26.84 -1.02 -11.12
C MET A 50 26.59 -1.56 -9.71
N THR A 51 27.46 -1.20 -8.76
CA THR A 51 27.34 -1.64 -7.37
C THR A 51 26.14 -0.99 -6.67
N VAL A 52 25.96 0.32 -6.82
CA VAL A 52 24.85 1.06 -6.20
C VAL A 52 23.51 0.58 -6.75
N PHE A 53 23.37 0.39 -8.06
CA PHE A 53 22.14 -0.14 -8.65
C PHE A 53 21.92 -1.61 -8.31
N GLY A 54 22.97 -2.43 -8.23
CA GLY A 54 22.85 -3.83 -7.81
C GLY A 54 22.33 -3.95 -6.36
N ILE A 55 22.99 -3.26 -5.43
CA ILE A 55 22.58 -3.24 -4.02
C ILE A 55 21.22 -2.58 -3.86
N GLY A 56 21.01 -1.44 -4.54
CA GLY A 56 19.76 -0.69 -4.51
C GLY A 56 18.59 -1.47 -5.09
N GLY A 57 18.80 -2.24 -6.15
CA GLY A 57 17.79 -3.13 -6.71
C GLY A 57 17.35 -4.22 -5.73
N CYS A 58 18.32 -4.90 -5.10
CA CYS A 58 18.04 -5.93 -4.08
C CYS A 58 17.31 -5.34 -2.86
N MET A 59 17.78 -4.20 -2.36
CA MET A 59 17.14 -3.47 -1.28
C MET A 59 15.71 -3.04 -1.65
N GLY A 60 15.54 -2.53 -2.88
CA GLY A 60 14.25 -2.12 -3.40
C GLY A 60 13.24 -3.28 -3.48
N MET A 61 13.69 -4.46 -3.90
CA MET A 61 12.84 -5.66 -3.91
C MET A 61 12.46 -6.12 -2.51
N MET A 62 13.38 -6.06 -1.53
CA MET A 62 13.06 -6.39 -0.14
C MET A 62 12.05 -5.39 0.45
N LEU A 63 12.27 -4.09 0.23
CA LEU A 63 11.34 -3.05 0.67
C LEU A 63 9.97 -3.21 0.00
N PHE A 64 9.93 -3.56 -1.28
CA PHE A 64 8.69 -3.87 -1.97
C PHE A 64 7.94 -5.05 -1.32
N GLY A 65 8.65 -6.13 -0.97
CA GLY A 65 8.03 -7.29 -0.30
C GLY A 65 7.40 -6.93 1.04
N PHE A 66 8.11 -6.20 1.90
CA PHE A 66 7.58 -5.71 3.17
C PHE A 66 6.42 -4.71 2.94
N GLY A 67 6.59 -3.77 2.02
CA GLY A 67 5.55 -2.79 1.70
C GLY A 67 4.28 -3.40 1.12
N LEU A 68 4.38 -4.49 0.35
CA LEU A 68 3.22 -5.23 -0.13
C LEU A 68 2.47 -5.87 1.04
N LYS A 69 3.20 -6.45 2.01
CA LYS A 69 2.59 -6.96 3.24
C LYS A 69 1.83 -5.86 3.99
N ASP A 70 2.48 -4.71 4.22
CA ASP A 70 1.86 -3.58 4.91
C ASP A 70 0.58 -3.12 4.20
N SER A 71 0.64 -3.00 2.85
CA SER A 71 -0.50 -2.57 2.03
C SER A 71 -1.69 -3.52 2.11
N ILE A 72 -1.44 -4.82 2.13
CA ILE A 72 -2.48 -5.85 2.23
C ILE A 72 -3.04 -5.90 3.67
N SER A 73 -2.17 -5.93 4.68
CA SER A 73 -2.60 -5.97 6.08
C SER A 73 -3.35 -4.71 6.53
N ALA A 74 -3.18 -3.59 5.84
CA ALA A 74 -3.88 -2.35 6.12
C ALA A 74 -5.35 -2.36 5.65
N ILE A 75 -5.77 -3.28 4.75
CA ILE A 75 -7.12 -3.28 4.16
C ILE A 75 -8.20 -3.38 5.24
N VAL A 76 -8.11 -4.40 6.08
CA VAL A 76 -9.14 -4.68 7.10
C VAL A 76 -9.28 -3.55 8.13
N PRO A 77 -8.20 -3.05 8.78
CA PRO A 77 -8.33 -1.95 9.72
C PRO A 77 -8.77 -0.63 9.05
N LEU A 78 -8.32 -0.35 7.82
CA LEU A 78 -8.77 0.85 7.10
C LEU A 78 -10.25 0.78 6.76
N GLN A 79 -10.72 -0.36 6.24
CA GLN A 79 -12.11 -0.53 5.83
C GLN A 79 -13.06 -0.55 7.01
N TYR A 80 -12.81 -1.41 8.00
CA TYR A 80 -13.79 -1.75 9.03
C TYR A 80 -13.58 -1.04 10.39
N GLU A 81 -12.51 -0.25 10.53
CA GLU A 81 -12.27 0.52 11.76
C GLU A 81 -12.23 2.03 11.50
N GLN A 82 -12.14 2.45 10.22
CA GLN A 82 -12.06 3.86 9.86
C GLN A 82 -13.11 4.32 8.84
N ILE A 83 -13.67 3.43 8.02
CA ILE A 83 -14.64 3.78 6.96
C ILE A 83 -16.00 3.22 7.28
N GLN A 84 -16.14 1.89 7.40
CA GLN A 84 -17.41 1.24 7.75
C GLN A 84 -17.40 0.90 9.23
N LEU A 85 -18.17 1.64 10.01
CA LEU A 85 -18.12 1.63 11.47
C LEU A 85 -19.31 0.93 12.12
N TYR A 86 -20.17 0.25 11.37
CA TYR A 86 -21.27 -0.56 11.90
C TYR A 86 -20.75 -1.92 12.37
N ASP A 87 -21.48 -2.53 13.32
CA ASP A 87 -21.15 -3.87 13.82
C ASP A 87 -22.00 -4.93 13.12
N GLY A 88 -23.19 -4.55 12.65
CA GLY A 88 -24.03 -5.38 11.82
C GLY A 88 -24.92 -4.57 10.88
N ASP A 89 -25.34 -5.24 9.83
CA ASP A 89 -26.27 -4.77 8.80
C ASP A 89 -27.44 -5.76 8.72
N VAL A 90 -28.64 -5.32 9.09
CA VAL A 90 -29.88 -6.08 9.02
C VAL A 90 -30.49 -5.89 7.64
N ILE A 91 -30.57 -6.94 6.86
CA ILE A 91 -31.16 -6.95 5.53
C ILE A 91 -32.62 -7.41 5.67
N LEU A 92 -33.53 -6.58 5.20
CA LEU A 92 -34.96 -6.84 5.24
C LEU A 92 -35.39 -7.65 4.01
N LYS A 93 -36.55 -8.32 4.11
CA LYS A 93 -37.15 -9.04 2.99
C LYS A 93 -37.62 -8.05 1.91
N GLU A 94 -37.65 -8.48 0.66
CA GLU A 94 -38.13 -7.64 -0.45
C GLU A 94 -39.59 -7.27 -0.33
N ASP A 95 -40.40 -8.15 0.24
CA ASP A 95 -41.86 -8.00 0.46
C ASP A 95 -42.19 -7.54 1.88
N VAL A 96 -41.22 -6.99 2.64
CA VAL A 96 -41.41 -6.52 4.01
C VAL A 96 -42.53 -5.45 4.07
N THR A 97 -43.48 -5.66 4.95
CA THR A 97 -44.50 -4.68 5.21
C THR A 97 -43.95 -3.53 6.10
N GLU A 98 -44.64 -2.39 6.06
CA GLU A 98 -44.26 -1.26 6.92
C GLU A 98 -44.37 -1.61 8.41
N GLU A 99 -45.35 -2.45 8.79
CA GLU A 99 -45.54 -2.92 10.17
C GLU A 99 -44.34 -3.79 10.62
N GLU A 100 -43.92 -4.74 9.80
CA GLU A 100 -42.75 -5.60 10.08
C GLU A 100 -41.47 -4.80 10.14
N ARG A 101 -41.28 -3.81 9.26
CA ARG A 101 -40.13 -2.92 9.28
C ARG A 101 -40.06 -2.12 10.58
N ILE A 102 -41.18 -1.57 11.02
CA ILE A 102 -41.31 -0.84 12.30
C ILE A 102 -41.00 -1.79 13.48
N GLU A 103 -41.44 -3.03 13.42
CA GLU A 103 -41.14 -4.04 14.45
C GLU A 103 -39.64 -4.29 14.57
N VAL A 104 -38.93 -4.52 13.46
CA VAL A 104 -37.48 -4.70 13.42
C VAL A 104 -36.77 -3.46 13.99
N GLN A 105 -37.14 -2.27 13.56
CA GLN A 105 -36.57 -1.02 14.06
C GLN A 105 -36.79 -0.85 15.56
N LYS A 106 -38.00 -1.13 16.04
CA LYS A 106 -38.35 -1.03 17.45
C LYS A 106 -37.59 -2.02 18.32
N GLU A 107 -37.38 -3.25 17.83
CA GLU A 107 -36.60 -4.26 18.55
C GLU A 107 -35.15 -3.78 18.69
N LEU A 108 -34.55 -3.23 17.61
CA LEU A 108 -33.22 -2.63 17.64
C LEU A 108 -33.13 -1.44 18.61
N ASP A 109 -34.11 -0.54 18.60
CA ASP A 109 -34.11 0.66 19.45
C ASP A 109 -34.38 0.33 20.94
N THR A 110 -35.01 -0.81 21.22
CA THR A 110 -35.34 -1.26 22.58
C THR A 110 -34.20 -2.08 23.19
N ASP A 111 -33.36 -2.71 22.39
CA ASP A 111 -32.20 -3.51 22.88
C ASP A 111 -31.15 -2.58 23.48
N LYS A 112 -30.90 -2.76 24.78
CA LYS A 112 -29.92 -1.96 25.54
C LYS A 112 -28.49 -2.11 25.04
N LYS A 113 -28.20 -3.16 24.28
CA LYS A 113 -26.88 -3.39 23.68
C LYS A 113 -26.64 -2.52 22.44
N VAL A 114 -27.71 -2.04 21.79
CA VAL A 114 -27.63 -1.19 20.62
C VAL A 114 -27.43 0.27 21.04
N SER A 115 -26.44 0.92 20.48
CA SER A 115 -26.12 2.32 20.76
C SER A 115 -26.72 3.28 19.76
N VAL A 116 -26.80 2.88 18.49
CA VAL A 116 -27.28 3.70 17.38
C VAL A 116 -27.68 2.81 16.21
N THR A 117 -28.68 3.26 15.44
CA THR A 117 -29.18 2.62 14.21
C THR A 117 -29.26 3.63 13.08
N ALA A 118 -29.23 3.16 11.83
CA ALA A 118 -29.51 3.97 10.64
C ALA A 118 -30.19 3.11 9.57
N GLU A 119 -31.36 3.54 9.13
CA GLU A 119 -32.06 2.93 7.98
C GLU A 119 -31.46 3.43 6.67
N ASN A 120 -31.28 2.55 5.70
CA ASN A 120 -30.77 2.89 4.37
C ASN A 120 -31.38 1.96 3.30
N LEU A 121 -31.32 2.41 2.05
CA LEU A 121 -31.49 1.56 0.88
C LEU A 121 -30.13 1.06 0.45
N LEU A 122 -29.92 -0.25 0.48
CA LEU A 122 -28.71 -0.89 -0.03
C LEU A 122 -29.09 -1.82 -1.21
N LYS A 123 -28.65 -1.47 -2.41
CA LYS A 123 -28.97 -2.21 -3.64
C LYS A 123 -27.73 -2.36 -4.52
N ASN A 124 -27.54 -3.54 -5.10
CA ASN A 124 -26.51 -3.70 -6.14
C ASN A 124 -27.02 -3.14 -7.46
N ILE A 125 -26.24 -2.27 -8.10
CA ILE A 125 -26.56 -1.64 -9.38
C ILE A 125 -25.36 -1.66 -10.28
N GLU A 126 -25.61 -1.63 -11.60
CA GLU A 126 -24.58 -1.43 -12.59
C GLU A 126 -24.47 0.06 -12.95
N ILE A 127 -23.23 0.57 -12.90
CA ILE A 127 -22.92 1.93 -13.33
C ILE A 127 -21.96 1.90 -14.50
N SER A 128 -22.06 2.85 -15.41
CA SER A 128 -21.22 2.89 -16.61
C SER A 128 -20.76 4.30 -16.97
N SER A 129 -19.63 4.35 -17.68
CA SER A 129 -19.09 5.54 -18.32
C SER A 129 -18.39 5.15 -19.60
N GLY A 130 -18.92 5.58 -20.76
CA GLY A 130 -18.45 5.15 -22.07
C GLY A 130 -18.62 3.63 -22.26
N GLU A 131 -17.51 2.94 -22.54
CA GLU A 131 -17.48 1.48 -22.74
C GLU A 131 -17.22 0.69 -21.45
N SER A 132 -16.91 1.36 -20.34
CA SER A 132 -16.59 0.74 -19.06
C SER A 132 -17.84 0.64 -18.18
N SER A 133 -18.07 -0.52 -17.56
CA SER A 133 -19.12 -0.71 -16.54
C SER A 133 -18.57 -1.36 -15.29
N GLN A 134 -19.24 -1.13 -14.16
CA GLN A 134 -18.90 -1.68 -12.85
C GLN A 134 -20.16 -1.92 -12.03
N GLU A 135 -20.18 -3.04 -11.31
CA GLU A 135 -21.17 -3.27 -10.26
C GLU A 135 -20.79 -2.53 -8.99
N VAL A 136 -21.72 -1.81 -8.41
CA VAL A 136 -21.53 -1.06 -7.16
C VAL A 136 -22.75 -1.22 -6.24
N TYR A 137 -22.49 -1.09 -4.96
CA TYR A 137 -23.57 -0.94 -3.98
C TYR A 137 -24.02 0.51 -3.94
N LEU A 138 -25.26 0.76 -4.32
CA LEU A 138 -25.96 2.02 -4.09
C LEU A 138 -26.42 2.04 -2.64
N ASP A 139 -25.97 3.03 -1.87
CA ASP A 139 -26.30 3.19 -0.46
C ASP A 139 -26.93 4.57 -0.24
N VAL A 140 -28.21 4.59 0.09
CA VAL A 140 -29.01 5.80 0.25
C VAL A 140 -29.57 5.85 1.67
N PRO A 141 -29.01 6.67 2.56
CA PRO A 141 -29.49 6.79 3.93
C PRO A 141 -30.83 7.54 4.01
N LYS A 142 -31.66 7.12 4.94
CA LYS A 142 -32.89 7.84 5.32
C LYS A 142 -32.56 9.12 6.09
N ASP A 143 -31.58 9.05 6.98
CA ASP A 143 -31.06 10.17 7.76
C ASP A 143 -29.51 10.26 7.56
N VAL A 144 -29.06 11.32 6.90
CA VAL A 144 -27.67 11.59 6.63
C VAL A 144 -26.84 11.78 7.91
N GLU A 145 -27.41 12.41 8.95
CA GLU A 145 -26.67 12.64 10.20
C GLU A 145 -26.49 11.35 11.03
N ALA A 146 -27.47 10.44 11.00
CA ALA A 146 -27.32 9.12 11.57
C ALA A 146 -26.30 8.30 10.79
N PHE A 147 -26.33 8.34 9.46
CA PHE A 147 -25.45 7.60 8.57
C PHE A 147 -23.97 7.95 8.73
N LYS A 148 -23.63 9.21 8.95
CA LYS A 148 -22.25 9.66 9.21
C LYS A 148 -21.58 8.96 10.39
N LYS A 149 -22.36 8.40 11.30
CA LYS A 149 -21.83 7.62 12.42
C LYS A 149 -21.37 6.23 12.00
N PHE A 150 -21.83 5.74 10.84
CA PHE A 150 -21.58 4.39 10.32
C PHE A 150 -20.65 4.35 9.14
N VAL A 151 -20.73 5.34 8.25
CA VAL A 151 -19.89 5.39 7.05
C VAL A 151 -19.18 6.75 6.98
N VAL A 152 -17.85 6.70 6.87
CA VAL A 152 -17.00 7.88 6.74
C VAL A 152 -16.61 8.06 5.28
N THR A 153 -17.22 9.01 4.62
CA THR A 153 -16.89 9.41 3.26
C THR A 153 -15.81 10.50 3.31
N ARG A 154 -14.56 10.15 3.00
CA ARG A 154 -13.42 11.08 3.06
C ARG A 154 -12.48 10.92 1.87
N ASP A 155 -11.72 11.97 1.55
CA ASP A 155 -10.59 11.85 0.63
C ASP A 155 -9.45 11.03 1.26
N ARG A 156 -8.86 10.14 0.48
CA ARG A 156 -7.79 9.26 0.97
C ARG A 156 -6.50 10.03 1.31
N LYS A 157 -6.18 11.08 0.55
CA LYS A 157 -4.90 11.81 0.68
C LYS A 157 -4.99 12.93 1.69
N THR A 158 -6.03 13.76 1.60
CA THR A 158 -6.22 14.94 2.45
C THR A 158 -6.89 14.61 3.77
N LYS A 159 -7.60 13.46 3.83
CA LYS A 159 -8.47 13.04 4.94
C LYS A 159 -9.64 14.00 5.19
N GLU A 160 -9.93 14.89 4.26
CA GLU A 160 -11.11 15.74 4.28
C GLU A 160 -12.37 14.89 4.21
N ILE A 161 -13.30 15.13 5.15
CA ILE A 161 -14.58 14.39 5.23
C ILE A 161 -15.59 15.10 4.35
N TYR A 162 -16.18 14.34 3.43
CA TYR A 162 -17.28 14.80 2.60
C TYR A 162 -18.62 14.50 3.28
N SER A 163 -19.51 15.44 3.25
CA SER A 163 -20.90 15.22 3.64
C SER A 163 -21.72 14.89 2.41
N LEU A 164 -22.61 13.90 2.51
CA LEU A 164 -23.64 13.70 1.49
C LEU A 164 -24.48 14.97 1.39
N ASP A 165 -24.60 15.51 0.20
CA ASP A 165 -25.42 16.69 -0.11
C ASP A 165 -26.25 16.45 -1.38
N ASP A 166 -27.21 17.36 -1.65
CA ASP A 166 -28.14 17.21 -2.77
C ASP A 166 -27.58 17.66 -4.12
N LYS A 167 -26.26 17.88 -4.21
CA LYS A 167 -25.58 18.27 -5.45
C LYS A 167 -25.28 17.08 -6.35
N GLY A 168 -25.08 15.89 -5.77
CA GLY A 168 -24.75 14.70 -6.53
C GLY A 168 -24.41 13.50 -5.64
N ALA A 169 -23.82 12.48 -6.23
CA ALA A 169 -23.43 11.26 -5.56
C ALA A 169 -21.93 11.25 -5.25
N ILE A 170 -21.54 10.53 -4.19
CA ILE A 170 -20.16 10.26 -3.82
C ILE A 170 -19.80 8.85 -4.28
N LEU A 171 -18.77 8.74 -5.15
CA LEU A 171 -18.31 7.47 -5.70
C LEU A 171 -17.00 7.04 -5.02
N THR A 172 -16.80 5.75 -4.83
CA THR A 172 -15.54 5.21 -4.30
C THR A 172 -14.37 5.32 -5.29
N GLU A 173 -13.16 5.61 -4.78
CA GLU A 173 -11.94 5.92 -5.57
C GLU A 173 -11.60 4.83 -6.61
N LYS A 174 -11.72 3.56 -6.23
CA LYS A 174 -11.40 2.45 -7.14
C LYS A 174 -12.39 2.36 -8.30
N ALA A 175 -13.69 2.49 -8.03
CA ALA A 175 -14.72 2.51 -9.07
C ALA A 175 -14.53 3.71 -10.03
N ALA A 176 -14.25 4.90 -9.48
CA ALA A 176 -13.98 6.08 -10.29
C ALA A 176 -12.76 5.87 -11.22
N LYS A 177 -11.70 5.22 -10.72
CA LYS A 177 -10.51 4.90 -11.52
C LYS A 177 -10.82 3.89 -12.63
N LEU A 178 -11.60 2.85 -12.35
CA LEU A 178 -11.97 1.80 -13.33
C LEU A 178 -12.86 2.36 -14.45
N LEU A 179 -13.77 3.27 -14.09
CA LEU A 179 -14.68 3.93 -15.05
C LEU A 179 -14.01 5.13 -15.76
N GLY A 180 -12.85 5.58 -15.30
CA GLY A 180 -12.16 6.75 -15.85
C GLY A 180 -12.88 8.07 -15.60
N VAL A 181 -13.65 8.18 -14.51
CA VAL A 181 -14.45 9.37 -14.15
C VAL A 181 -13.81 10.18 -13.03
N SER A 182 -14.16 11.45 -12.98
CA SER A 182 -13.68 12.44 -12.02
C SER A 182 -14.84 13.22 -11.38
N VAL A 183 -14.53 13.97 -10.33
CA VAL A 183 -15.52 14.87 -9.70
C VAL A 183 -16.01 15.89 -10.74
N GLY A 184 -17.33 16.05 -10.86
CA GLY A 184 -17.99 16.91 -11.82
C GLY A 184 -18.46 16.18 -13.09
N ASP A 185 -18.06 14.92 -13.29
CA ASP A 185 -18.56 14.10 -14.40
C ASP A 185 -19.95 13.53 -14.10
N ASN A 186 -20.69 13.22 -15.15
CA ASN A 186 -21.94 12.49 -15.07
C ASN A 186 -21.68 10.99 -15.19
N LEU A 187 -22.31 10.23 -14.30
CA LEU A 187 -22.27 8.79 -14.24
C LEU A 187 -23.62 8.22 -14.72
N THR A 188 -23.58 7.22 -15.58
CA THR A 188 -24.79 6.52 -16.03
C THR A 188 -25.05 5.32 -15.11
N ILE A 189 -26.30 5.19 -14.64
CA ILE A 189 -26.79 4.06 -13.84
C ILE A 189 -27.71 3.26 -14.77
N ASN A 190 -27.38 1.99 -14.95
CA ASN A 190 -28.18 1.08 -15.76
C ASN A 190 -29.30 0.47 -14.91
N THR A 191 -30.54 0.67 -15.31
CA THR A 191 -31.72 0.13 -14.64
C THR A 191 -32.62 -0.59 -15.63
N ASP A 192 -33.53 -1.42 -15.14
CA ASP A 192 -34.51 -2.14 -15.98
C ASP A 192 -35.42 -1.17 -16.75
N ASP A 193 -35.65 0.03 -16.22
CA ASP A 193 -36.47 1.09 -16.81
C ASP A 193 -35.69 2.03 -17.75
N GLY A 194 -34.40 1.74 -17.98
CA GLY A 194 -33.50 2.52 -18.84
C GLY A 194 -32.36 3.19 -18.08
N GLU A 195 -31.57 3.98 -18.80
CA GLU A 195 -30.42 4.67 -18.25
C GLU A 195 -30.81 5.91 -17.45
N LYS A 196 -30.25 6.05 -16.27
CA LYS A 196 -30.35 7.25 -15.41
C LYS A 196 -28.99 7.91 -15.30
N THR A 197 -28.95 9.18 -14.98
CA THR A 197 -27.70 9.92 -14.89
C THR A 197 -27.62 10.65 -13.55
N VAL A 198 -26.45 10.59 -12.91
CA VAL A 198 -26.16 11.29 -11.66
C VAL A 198 -24.81 11.97 -11.73
N LEU A 199 -24.70 13.17 -11.14
CA LEU A 199 -23.46 13.94 -11.05
C LEU A 199 -22.58 13.37 -9.94
N ILE A 200 -21.27 13.20 -10.17
CA ILE A 200 -20.30 12.85 -9.14
C ILE A 200 -19.88 14.12 -8.40
N SER A 201 -20.32 14.28 -7.15
CA SER A 201 -19.99 15.44 -6.31
C SER A 201 -18.66 15.28 -5.58
N ALA A 202 -18.27 14.04 -5.22
CA ALA A 202 -16.99 13.72 -4.59
C ALA A 202 -16.55 12.28 -4.87
N ILE A 203 -15.26 12.01 -4.63
CA ILE A 203 -14.68 10.66 -4.71
C ILE A 203 -14.08 10.34 -3.34
N CYS A 204 -14.51 9.23 -2.72
CA CYS A 204 -14.12 8.86 -1.38
C CYS A 204 -13.23 7.61 -1.32
N GLU A 205 -12.48 7.52 -0.24
CA GLU A 205 -11.64 6.37 0.14
C GLU A 205 -12.52 5.14 0.44
N ASN A 206 -12.19 4.00 -0.16
CA ASN A 206 -12.79 2.70 0.16
C ASN A 206 -11.86 1.58 -0.28
N TYR A 207 -11.80 0.46 0.46
CA TYR A 207 -10.85 -0.63 0.21
C TYR A 207 -11.51 -1.94 -0.21
N MET A 208 -12.78 -2.16 0.13
CA MET A 208 -13.52 -3.39 -0.18
C MET A 208 -14.84 -3.07 -0.85
N GLY A 209 -15.04 -3.63 -2.05
CA GLY A 209 -16.22 -3.36 -2.87
C GLY A 209 -16.25 -1.94 -3.44
N HIS A 210 -17.28 -1.66 -4.18
CA HIS A 210 -17.55 -0.34 -4.77
C HIS A 210 -18.86 0.19 -4.25
N TYR A 211 -18.90 1.47 -3.90
CA TYR A 211 -20.10 2.11 -3.39
C TYR A 211 -20.38 3.41 -4.11
N LEU A 212 -21.65 3.70 -4.27
CA LEU A 212 -22.21 4.96 -4.72
C LEU A 212 -23.15 5.46 -3.63
N TYR A 213 -22.78 6.54 -2.96
CA TYR A 213 -23.55 7.14 -1.87
C TYR A 213 -24.29 8.36 -2.38
N MET A 214 -25.59 8.50 -2.06
CA MET A 214 -26.37 9.69 -2.38
C MET A 214 -27.44 9.94 -1.35
N THR A 215 -27.97 11.18 -1.28
CA THR A 215 -29.12 11.51 -0.44
C THR A 215 -30.39 10.97 -1.03
N SER A 216 -31.46 10.85 -0.19
CA SER A 216 -32.79 10.48 -0.66
C SER A 216 -33.30 11.45 -1.73
N GLU A 217 -33.00 12.75 -1.61
CA GLU A 217 -33.39 13.77 -2.60
C GLU A 217 -32.67 13.55 -3.96
N VAL A 218 -31.40 13.23 -3.96
CA VAL A 218 -30.68 12.91 -5.19
C VAL A 218 -31.23 11.63 -5.81
N TYR A 219 -31.53 10.63 -4.99
CA TYR A 219 -32.18 9.39 -5.43
C TYR A 219 -33.50 9.65 -6.12
N GLU A 220 -34.44 10.40 -5.46
CA GLU A 220 -35.74 10.73 -6.02
C GLU A 220 -35.63 11.51 -7.33
N LYS A 221 -34.70 12.46 -7.43
CA LYS A 221 -34.45 13.20 -8.66
C LYS A 221 -33.94 12.30 -9.79
N THR A 222 -33.13 11.29 -9.46
CA THR A 222 -32.49 10.40 -10.44
C THR A 222 -33.40 9.28 -10.90
N PHE A 223 -34.12 8.64 -9.97
CA PHE A 223 -34.95 7.47 -10.25
C PHE A 223 -36.44 7.82 -10.44
N GLY A 224 -36.88 8.95 -9.92
CA GLY A 224 -38.28 9.39 -10.02
C GLY A 224 -39.23 8.77 -8.98
N GLU A 225 -38.68 8.05 -8.01
CA GLU A 225 -39.36 7.38 -6.93
C GLU A 225 -38.66 7.55 -5.58
N ALA A 226 -39.38 7.42 -4.47
CA ALA A 226 -38.78 7.45 -3.15
C ALA A 226 -37.98 6.17 -2.87
N PRO A 227 -36.89 6.24 -2.10
CA PRO A 227 -36.09 5.06 -1.78
C PRO A 227 -36.86 4.09 -0.87
N ALA A 228 -36.91 2.81 -1.28
CA ALA A 228 -37.46 1.73 -0.46
C ALA A 228 -36.36 1.18 0.45
N TYR A 229 -36.32 1.66 1.71
CA TYR A 229 -35.30 1.27 2.67
C TYR A 229 -35.41 -0.22 3.03
N ASN A 230 -34.33 -0.97 2.80
CA ASN A 230 -34.25 -2.41 2.95
C ASN A 230 -33.10 -2.89 3.84
N SER A 231 -32.34 -1.98 4.44
CA SER A 231 -31.22 -2.27 5.30
C SER A 231 -31.20 -1.38 6.53
N ILE A 232 -30.73 -1.90 7.67
CA ILE A 232 -30.59 -1.15 8.91
C ILE A 232 -29.19 -1.45 9.48
N TYR A 233 -28.32 -0.44 9.45
CA TYR A 233 -27.05 -0.51 10.16
C TYR A 233 -27.26 -0.34 11.65
N TYR A 234 -26.56 -1.15 12.45
CA TYR A 234 -26.54 -0.98 13.90
C TYR A 234 -25.13 -1.04 14.47
N ARG A 235 -24.94 -0.40 15.60
CA ARG A 235 -23.71 -0.43 16.39
C ARG A 235 -24.06 -0.79 17.82
N THR A 236 -23.25 -1.69 18.41
CA THR A 236 -23.40 -2.08 19.81
C THR A 236 -22.62 -1.16 20.76
N GLN A 237 -22.93 -1.22 22.06
CA GLN A 237 -22.30 -0.40 23.08
C GLN A 237 -20.81 -0.70 23.20
N ASP A 238 -20.47 -1.99 23.42
CA ASP A 238 -19.08 -2.44 23.63
C ASP A 238 -18.36 -2.85 22.34
N ARG A 239 -19.08 -2.85 21.21
CA ARG A 239 -18.56 -3.21 19.88
C ARG A 239 -17.88 -4.58 19.84
N THR A 240 -18.35 -5.53 20.64
CA THR A 240 -17.87 -6.90 20.68
C THR A 240 -18.60 -7.78 19.67
N THR A 241 -17.91 -8.81 19.19
CA THR A 241 -18.52 -9.81 18.28
C THR A 241 -19.69 -10.53 18.95
N GLU A 242 -19.62 -10.74 20.26
CA GLU A 242 -20.62 -11.44 21.04
C GLU A 242 -21.89 -10.60 21.14
N GLU A 243 -21.78 -9.33 21.51
CA GLU A 243 -22.92 -8.42 21.54
C GLU A 243 -23.60 -8.26 20.18
N ALA A 244 -22.81 -8.08 19.10
CA ALA A 244 -23.36 -7.95 17.76
C ALA A 244 -24.16 -9.19 17.35
N LYS A 245 -23.69 -10.39 17.70
CA LYS A 245 -24.40 -11.64 17.42
C LYS A 245 -25.65 -11.81 18.28
N ASP A 246 -25.58 -11.50 19.58
CA ASP A 246 -26.73 -11.59 20.47
C ASP A 246 -27.89 -10.68 20.00
N VAL A 247 -27.57 -9.44 19.61
CA VAL A 247 -28.53 -8.52 18.99
C VAL A 247 -29.10 -9.16 17.73
N GLY A 248 -28.23 -9.64 16.84
CA GLY A 248 -28.65 -10.24 15.58
C GLY A 248 -29.53 -11.49 15.76
N GLU A 249 -29.27 -12.35 16.74
CA GLU A 249 -30.09 -13.52 17.04
C GLU A 249 -31.52 -13.14 17.46
N ASN A 250 -31.70 -11.99 18.14
CA ASN A 250 -32.98 -11.48 18.48
C ASN A 250 -33.72 -10.91 17.26
N ILE A 251 -33.00 -10.12 16.44
CA ILE A 251 -33.56 -9.51 15.23
C ILE A 251 -33.93 -10.56 14.17
N MET A 252 -33.19 -11.66 14.08
CA MET A 252 -33.55 -12.77 13.17
C MET A 252 -34.88 -13.47 13.52
N LYS A 253 -35.47 -13.21 14.69
CA LYS A 253 -36.79 -13.73 15.08
C LYS A 253 -37.93 -12.85 14.53
N CYS A 254 -37.66 -11.63 14.10
CA CYS A 254 -38.65 -10.73 13.50
C CYS A 254 -38.96 -11.19 12.08
N ASP A 255 -40.22 -11.25 11.71
CA ASP A 255 -40.67 -11.77 10.41
C ASP A 255 -40.17 -10.93 9.21
N GLY A 256 -39.92 -9.65 9.39
CA GLY A 256 -39.39 -8.75 8.36
C GLY A 256 -37.90 -8.93 8.03
N THR A 257 -37.13 -9.70 8.84
CA THR A 257 -35.68 -9.89 8.64
C THR A 257 -35.39 -11.00 7.67
N LEU A 258 -34.57 -10.72 6.64
CA LEU A 258 -34.09 -11.72 5.71
C LEU A 258 -32.76 -12.33 6.22
N SER A 259 -31.80 -11.48 6.55
CA SER A 259 -30.47 -11.91 7.00
C SER A 259 -29.75 -10.78 7.75
N ILE A 260 -28.66 -11.14 8.43
CA ILE A 260 -27.80 -10.18 9.11
C ILE A 260 -26.35 -10.42 8.67
N SER A 261 -25.70 -9.36 8.21
CA SER A 261 -24.29 -9.34 7.90
C SER A 261 -23.52 -8.72 9.06
N TYR A 262 -22.58 -9.48 9.64
CA TYR A 262 -21.75 -8.99 10.74
C TYR A 262 -20.39 -8.53 10.22
N THR A 263 -19.99 -7.32 10.56
CA THR A 263 -18.67 -6.77 10.20
C THR A 263 -17.52 -7.65 10.67
N THR A 264 -17.67 -8.29 11.83
CA THR A 264 -16.66 -9.23 12.34
C THR A 264 -16.52 -10.51 11.51
N SER A 265 -17.61 -10.97 10.89
CA SER A 265 -17.56 -12.11 9.95
C SER A 265 -16.91 -11.71 8.63
N LEU A 266 -17.20 -10.52 8.14
CA LEU A 266 -16.56 -9.95 6.95
C LEU A 266 -15.07 -9.76 7.17
N LYS A 267 -14.66 -9.19 8.33
CA LYS A 267 -13.24 -9.07 8.72
C LYS A 267 -12.53 -10.42 8.64
N LYS A 268 -13.09 -11.45 9.29
CA LYS A 268 -12.50 -12.80 9.28
C LYS A 268 -12.40 -13.40 7.88
N GLN A 269 -13.42 -13.23 7.07
CA GLN A 269 -13.41 -13.73 5.68
C GLN A 269 -12.32 -13.06 4.86
N VAL A 270 -12.15 -11.75 5.01
CA VAL A 270 -11.09 -10.99 4.33
C VAL A 270 -9.71 -11.39 4.88
N ASP A 271 -9.55 -11.52 6.20
CA ASP A 271 -8.31 -11.97 6.82
C ASP A 271 -7.89 -13.35 6.28
N HIS A 272 -8.79 -14.32 6.23
CA HIS A 272 -8.51 -15.65 5.66
C HIS A 272 -8.14 -15.60 4.18
N MET A 273 -8.77 -14.72 3.39
CA MET A 273 -8.39 -14.51 2.00
C MET A 273 -6.97 -13.93 1.90
N LEU A 274 -6.61 -13.01 2.79
CA LEU A 274 -5.31 -12.35 2.80
C LEU A 274 -4.19 -13.23 3.38
N GLU A 275 -4.49 -14.15 4.32
CA GLU A 275 -3.51 -15.11 4.87
C GLU A 275 -2.84 -15.95 3.77
N SER A 276 -3.56 -16.28 2.71
CA SER A 276 -3.00 -17.02 1.57
C SER A 276 -1.90 -16.23 0.84
N LEU A 277 -1.99 -14.91 0.86
CA LEU A 277 -1.01 -14.02 0.25
C LEU A 277 0.24 -13.86 1.12
N ASP A 278 0.15 -14.04 2.42
CA ASP A 278 1.30 -13.96 3.34
C ASP A 278 2.40 -14.96 2.97
N ILE A 279 2.04 -16.18 2.56
CA ILE A 279 3.00 -17.20 2.11
C ILE A 279 3.74 -16.71 0.86
N VAL A 280 3.02 -16.14 -0.10
CA VAL A 280 3.62 -15.59 -1.34
C VAL A 280 4.59 -14.44 -1.01
N ILE A 281 4.22 -13.57 -0.08
CA ILE A 281 5.05 -12.45 0.36
C ILE A 281 6.32 -12.95 1.05
N VAL A 282 6.22 -13.95 1.93
CA VAL A 282 7.37 -14.57 2.60
C VAL A 282 8.33 -15.17 1.59
N VAL A 283 7.82 -15.92 0.61
CA VAL A 283 8.64 -16.49 -0.48
C VAL A 283 9.32 -15.38 -1.29
N LEU A 284 8.63 -14.28 -1.57
CA LEU A 284 9.17 -13.14 -2.28
C LEU A 284 10.30 -12.47 -1.50
N ILE A 285 10.14 -12.25 -0.18
CA ILE A 285 11.17 -11.66 0.68
C ILE A 285 12.40 -12.58 0.76
N ILE A 286 12.21 -13.89 0.93
CA ILE A 286 13.31 -14.85 0.96
C ILE A 286 14.05 -14.86 -0.39
N SER A 287 13.33 -14.88 -1.51
CA SER A 287 13.90 -14.86 -2.85
C SER A 287 14.69 -13.57 -3.10
N ALA A 288 14.16 -12.42 -2.69
CA ALA A 288 14.86 -11.14 -2.76
C ALA A 288 16.14 -11.15 -1.89
N GLY A 289 16.09 -11.76 -0.71
CA GLY A 289 17.24 -11.94 0.18
C GLY A 289 18.33 -12.83 -0.45
N MET A 290 17.95 -13.96 -1.05
CA MET A 290 18.90 -14.84 -1.77
C MET A 290 19.52 -14.12 -2.97
N LEU A 291 18.73 -13.37 -3.74
CA LEU A 291 19.22 -12.57 -4.84
C LEU A 291 20.22 -11.51 -4.34
N ALA A 292 19.88 -10.82 -3.23
CA ALA A 292 20.78 -9.85 -2.62
C ALA A 292 22.13 -10.48 -2.24
N PHE A 293 22.10 -11.68 -1.64
CA PHE A 293 23.32 -12.41 -1.29
C PHE A 293 24.18 -12.71 -2.53
N VAL A 294 23.59 -13.28 -3.58
CA VAL A 294 24.32 -13.63 -4.83
C VAL A 294 24.88 -12.39 -5.50
N VAL A 295 24.08 -11.32 -5.61
CA VAL A 295 24.52 -10.05 -6.23
C VAL A 295 25.66 -9.42 -5.42
N LEU A 296 25.55 -9.32 -4.10
CA LEU A 296 26.58 -8.78 -3.22
C LEU A 296 27.87 -9.59 -3.30
N TYR A 297 27.77 -10.93 -3.29
CA TYR A 297 28.92 -11.81 -3.44
C TYR A 297 29.63 -11.57 -4.78
N ASN A 298 28.89 -11.54 -5.88
CA ASN A 298 29.48 -11.30 -7.21
C ASN A 298 30.11 -9.91 -7.33
N LEU A 299 29.44 -8.87 -6.82
CA LEU A 299 29.97 -7.50 -6.83
C LEU A 299 31.26 -7.38 -6.02
N ASN A 300 31.33 -8.01 -4.84
CA ASN A 300 32.56 -8.04 -4.03
C ASN A 300 33.68 -8.78 -4.72
N ASN A 301 33.38 -9.92 -5.35
CA ASN A 301 34.39 -10.70 -6.09
C ASN A 301 34.96 -9.90 -7.28
N ILE A 302 34.11 -9.23 -8.05
CA ILE A 302 34.53 -8.33 -9.14
C ILE A 302 35.41 -7.19 -8.58
N ASN A 303 34.96 -6.55 -7.47
CA ASN A 303 35.70 -5.47 -6.84
C ASN A 303 37.13 -5.87 -6.43
N ILE A 304 37.29 -7.06 -5.84
CA ILE A 304 38.60 -7.57 -5.44
C ILE A 304 39.44 -7.92 -6.67
N THR A 305 38.85 -8.59 -7.66
CA THR A 305 39.55 -9.03 -8.86
C THR A 305 40.09 -7.87 -9.70
N GLU A 306 39.28 -6.82 -9.90
CA GLU A 306 39.70 -5.62 -10.64
C GLU A 306 40.82 -4.84 -9.94
N ARG A 307 40.90 -4.95 -8.59
CA ARG A 307 41.92 -4.25 -7.79
C ARG A 307 43.11 -5.08 -7.40
N LYS A 308 43.22 -6.30 -7.86
CA LYS A 308 44.29 -7.22 -7.47
C LYS A 308 45.69 -6.60 -7.63
N ARG A 309 45.88 -5.80 -8.68
CA ARG A 309 47.19 -5.09 -8.91
C ARG A 309 47.40 -3.93 -7.92
N GLU A 310 46.37 -3.14 -7.62
CA GLU A 310 46.44 -2.05 -6.65
C GLU A 310 46.72 -2.59 -5.23
N LEU A 311 46.01 -3.68 -4.86
CA LEU A 311 46.21 -4.35 -3.56
C LEU A 311 47.63 -4.98 -3.44
N ALA A 312 48.13 -5.58 -4.52
CA ALA A 312 49.49 -6.09 -4.57
C ALA A 312 50.52 -4.96 -4.40
N THR A 313 50.31 -3.79 -5.02
CA THR A 313 51.18 -2.62 -4.85
C THR A 313 51.22 -2.15 -3.40
N LEU A 314 50.06 -2.10 -2.70
CA LEU A 314 50.01 -1.75 -1.29
C LEU A 314 50.80 -2.74 -0.42
N LYS A 315 50.70 -4.05 -0.70
CA LYS A 315 51.48 -5.06 0.01
C LYS A 315 53.02 -4.88 -0.23
N VAL A 316 53.40 -4.55 -1.44
CA VAL A 316 54.85 -4.28 -1.75
C VAL A 316 55.33 -3.01 -1.03
N LEU A 317 54.46 -2.03 -0.80
CA LEU A 317 54.73 -0.82 -0.03
C LEU A 317 54.76 -1.05 1.50
N GLY A 318 54.56 -2.30 1.96
CA GLY A 318 54.69 -2.68 3.37
C GLY A 318 53.39 -2.63 4.19
N PHE A 319 52.22 -2.50 3.57
CA PHE A 319 50.94 -2.59 4.28
C PHE A 319 50.61 -4.02 4.71
N TYR A 320 50.20 -4.22 5.94
CA TYR A 320 49.77 -5.52 6.47
C TYR A 320 48.46 -5.98 5.85
N ASP A 321 48.20 -7.29 5.82
CA ASP A 321 46.98 -7.87 5.26
C ASP A 321 45.70 -7.30 5.85
N LYS A 322 45.66 -7.03 7.17
CA LYS A 322 44.55 -6.40 7.86
C LYS A 322 44.26 -4.97 7.38
N GLU A 323 45.32 -4.22 7.01
CA GLU A 323 45.15 -2.83 6.54
C GLU A 323 44.64 -2.80 5.12
N VAL A 324 45.11 -3.70 4.27
CA VAL A 324 44.63 -3.86 2.88
C VAL A 324 43.20 -4.33 2.85
N SER A 325 42.84 -5.32 3.67
CA SER A 325 41.45 -5.79 3.82
C SER A 325 40.54 -4.69 4.34
N SER A 326 40.95 -3.97 5.39
CA SER A 326 40.19 -2.84 5.95
C SER A 326 39.91 -1.73 4.92
N TYR A 327 40.82 -1.50 3.99
CA TYR A 327 40.64 -0.53 2.91
C TYR A 327 39.53 -0.95 1.94
N VAL A 328 39.50 -2.23 1.54
CA VAL A 328 38.44 -2.77 0.66
C VAL A 328 37.08 -2.78 1.38
N TYR A 329 37.04 -3.22 2.63
CA TYR A 329 35.77 -3.28 3.39
C TYR A 329 35.15 -1.93 3.62
N ARG A 330 35.92 -0.89 3.92
CA ARG A 330 35.37 0.48 4.09
C ARG A 330 34.67 0.96 2.82
N GLU A 331 35.25 0.67 1.66
CA GLU A 331 34.64 1.04 0.39
C GLU A 331 33.35 0.26 0.15
N ASN A 332 33.36 -1.05 0.42
CA ASN A 332 32.17 -1.89 0.28
C ASN A 332 31.04 -1.45 1.23
N ILE A 333 31.37 -1.12 2.47
CA ILE A 333 30.39 -0.59 3.44
C ILE A 333 29.79 0.73 2.95
N LEU A 334 30.62 1.64 2.45
CA LEU A 334 30.15 2.92 1.92
C LEU A 334 29.23 2.73 0.71
N LEU A 335 29.62 1.84 -0.21
CA LEU A 335 28.79 1.47 -1.37
C LEU A 335 27.47 0.81 -0.95
N THR A 336 27.51 -0.04 0.08
CA THR A 336 26.31 -0.65 0.63
C THR A 336 25.35 0.40 1.21
N LEU A 337 25.86 1.34 2.00
CA LEU A 337 25.03 2.41 2.55
C LEU A 337 24.42 3.29 1.47
N ILE A 338 25.21 3.71 0.48
CA ILE A 338 24.69 4.51 -0.65
C ILE A 338 23.69 3.70 -1.46
N GLY A 339 24.00 2.44 -1.75
CA GLY A 339 23.12 1.52 -2.47
C GLY A 339 21.80 1.26 -1.72
N ALA A 340 21.88 1.07 -0.40
CA ALA A 340 20.69 0.89 0.42
C ALA A 340 19.81 2.15 0.43
N LEU A 341 20.38 3.35 0.58
CA LEU A 341 19.64 4.60 0.48
C LEU A 341 18.97 4.78 -0.89
N ALA A 342 19.69 4.48 -1.98
CA ALA A 342 19.13 4.47 -3.32
C ALA A 342 18.00 3.42 -3.44
N GLY A 343 18.19 2.26 -2.81
CA GLY A 343 17.23 1.16 -2.77
C GLY A 343 15.93 1.51 -2.06
N LEU A 344 15.98 2.31 -0.99
CA LEU A 344 14.77 2.83 -0.34
C LEU A 344 13.91 3.64 -1.32
N LEU A 345 14.54 4.47 -2.14
CA LEU A 345 13.83 5.26 -3.15
C LEU A 345 13.27 4.37 -4.27
N ILE A 346 14.10 3.47 -4.79
CA ILE A 346 13.70 2.51 -5.83
C ILE A 346 12.55 1.63 -5.32
N GLY A 347 12.65 1.11 -4.09
CA GLY A 347 11.63 0.27 -3.48
C GLY A 347 10.30 0.98 -3.30
N LYS A 348 10.32 2.26 -2.89
CA LYS A 348 9.10 3.07 -2.77
C LYS A 348 8.41 3.29 -4.12
N ILE A 349 9.18 3.56 -5.17
CA ILE A 349 8.66 3.73 -6.54
C ILE A 349 8.08 2.40 -7.05
N LEU A 350 8.83 1.31 -6.87
CA LEU A 350 8.41 -0.03 -7.28
C LEU A 350 7.15 -0.47 -6.54
N HIS A 351 7.10 -0.27 -5.23
CA HIS A 351 5.92 -0.57 -4.41
C HIS A 351 4.68 0.15 -4.93
N ARG A 352 4.76 1.48 -5.14
CA ARG A 352 3.64 2.26 -5.65
C ARG A 352 3.15 1.73 -7.00
N PHE A 353 4.07 1.48 -7.92
CA PHE A 353 3.74 1.00 -9.26
C PHE A 353 3.06 -0.38 -9.22
N ILE A 354 3.64 -1.33 -8.46
CA ILE A 354 3.13 -2.71 -8.43
C ILE A 354 1.80 -2.77 -7.66
N VAL A 355 1.69 -2.11 -6.50
CA VAL A 355 0.44 -2.09 -5.73
C VAL A 355 -0.72 -1.57 -6.58
N GLU A 356 -0.51 -0.49 -7.35
CA GLU A 356 -1.54 0.06 -8.25
C GLU A 356 -1.87 -0.83 -9.45
N THR A 357 -0.96 -1.75 -9.84
CA THR A 357 -1.11 -2.61 -11.02
C THR A 357 -1.65 -4.00 -10.69
N VAL A 358 -1.32 -4.53 -9.49
CA VAL A 358 -1.67 -5.90 -9.07
C VAL A 358 -3.02 -5.95 -8.36
N GLU A 359 -3.58 -4.80 -7.97
CA GLU A 359 -4.90 -4.74 -7.36
C GLU A 359 -5.97 -5.42 -8.22
N ILE A 360 -6.79 -6.26 -7.59
CA ILE A 360 -8.02 -6.78 -8.20
C ILE A 360 -9.10 -5.69 -8.23
N ASP A 361 -10.05 -5.81 -9.14
CA ASP A 361 -11.05 -4.75 -9.35
C ASP A 361 -11.85 -4.45 -8.10
N SER A 362 -12.27 -5.47 -7.34
CA SER A 362 -13.09 -5.31 -6.14
C SER A 362 -12.35 -4.84 -4.89
N VAL A 363 -11.00 -4.74 -4.91
CA VAL A 363 -10.20 -4.43 -3.72
C VAL A 363 -9.15 -3.38 -4.03
N MET A 364 -9.08 -2.34 -3.20
CA MET A 364 -8.01 -1.36 -3.21
C MET A 364 -7.01 -1.69 -2.09
N PHE A 365 -5.71 -1.78 -2.41
CA PHE A 365 -4.69 -2.02 -1.40
C PHE A 365 -4.31 -0.72 -0.66
N GLY A 366 -3.80 -0.85 0.55
CA GLY A 366 -3.17 0.28 1.26
C GLY A 366 -2.01 0.87 0.44
N ARG A 367 -1.85 2.20 0.49
CA ARG A 367 -0.85 2.91 -0.33
C ARG A 367 0.43 3.22 0.42
N ASN A 368 0.49 2.93 1.69
CA ASN A 368 1.59 3.29 2.55
C ASN A 368 2.45 2.08 2.88
N ILE A 369 3.76 2.32 2.99
CA ILE A 369 4.71 1.39 3.59
C ILE A 369 4.92 1.84 5.03
N ASP A 370 4.81 0.94 5.98
CA ASP A 370 5.01 1.26 7.39
C ASP A 370 6.47 1.60 7.70
N PRO A 371 6.74 2.55 8.59
CA PRO A 371 8.10 2.94 8.97
C PRO A 371 9.00 1.77 9.40
N PRO A 372 8.52 0.75 10.16
CA PRO A 372 9.34 -0.42 10.50
C PRO A 372 9.84 -1.20 9.27
N SER A 373 9.06 -1.27 8.19
CA SER A 373 9.43 -2.02 6.98
C SER A 373 10.63 -1.41 6.25
N PHE A 374 10.77 -0.08 6.28
CA PHE A 374 11.98 0.60 5.80
C PHE A 374 13.21 0.18 6.62
N LEU A 375 13.06 0.13 7.95
CA LEU A 375 14.14 -0.26 8.84
C LEU A 375 14.52 -1.73 8.65
N TYR A 376 13.56 -2.64 8.56
CA TYR A 376 13.82 -4.07 8.36
C TYR A 376 14.54 -4.33 7.03
N ALA A 377 14.07 -3.75 5.93
CA ALA A 377 14.72 -3.89 4.64
C ALA A 377 16.16 -3.33 4.67
N PHE A 378 16.38 -2.19 5.31
CA PHE A 378 17.71 -1.59 5.47
C PHE A 378 18.64 -2.49 6.31
N LEU A 379 18.19 -2.93 7.48
CA LEU A 379 18.99 -3.78 8.37
C LEU A 379 19.34 -5.12 7.73
N LEU A 380 18.40 -5.76 7.03
CA LEU A 380 18.64 -7.01 6.32
C LEU A 380 19.67 -6.81 5.19
N THR A 381 19.57 -5.73 4.42
CA THR A 381 20.56 -5.44 3.36
C THR A 381 21.96 -5.26 3.94
N VAL A 382 22.08 -4.51 5.03
CA VAL A 382 23.37 -4.31 5.72
C VAL A 382 23.88 -5.63 6.31
N ALA A 383 23.02 -6.43 6.93
CA ALA A 383 23.37 -7.74 7.47
C ALA A 383 23.89 -8.69 6.38
N PHE A 384 23.21 -8.78 5.24
CA PHE A 384 23.69 -9.57 4.09
C PHE A 384 25.04 -9.05 3.57
N SER A 385 25.23 -7.74 3.48
CA SER A 385 26.50 -7.17 3.06
C SER A 385 27.65 -7.52 4.03
N LEU A 386 27.39 -7.43 5.33
CA LEU A 386 28.37 -7.81 6.35
C LEU A 386 28.68 -9.31 6.31
N PHE A 387 27.66 -10.15 6.13
CA PHE A 387 27.81 -11.59 6.01
C PHE A 387 28.67 -11.97 4.79
N VAL A 388 28.35 -11.40 3.62
CA VAL A 388 29.14 -11.63 2.38
C VAL A 388 30.59 -11.16 2.56
N ASN A 389 30.80 -9.98 3.16
CA ASN A 389 32.16 -9.49 3.46
C ASN A 389 32.88 -10.44 4.42
N GLY A 390 32.19 -11.02 5.41
CA GLY A 390 32.75 -12.01 6.33
C GLY A 390 33.13 -13.30 5.63
N VAL A 391 32.29 -13.85 4.75
CA VAL A 391 32.58 -15.05 3.94
C VAL A 391 33.81 -14.85 3.03
N MET A 392 33.99 -13.65 2.51
CA MET A 392 35.13 -13.34 1.61
C MET A 392 36.41 -12.97 2.36
N TYR A 393 36.36 -12.84 3.69
CA TYR A 393 37.55 -12.61 4.52
C TYR A 393 38.41 -13.88 4.69
N PHE A 394 37.79 -15.06 4.61
CA PHE A 394 38.43 -16.36 4.64
C PHE A 394 38.82 -16.84 3.23
#